data_f606a96b2e91fe3b506989556a82685d
#
_entry.id   f606a96b2e91fe3b506989556a82685d
#
_cell.length_a   1.000
_cell.length_b   1.000
_cell.length_c   1.000
_cell.angle_alpha   90.00
_cell.angle_beta   90.00
_cell.angle_gamma   90.00
#
_symmetry.space_group_name_H-M   'P 1'
#
loop_
_entity.id
_entity.type
_entity.pdbx_description
1 polymer ?
#
loop_
_entity_poly.entity_id
_entity_poly.type
_entity_poly.pdbx_seq_one_letter_code
_entity_poly.pdbx_strand_id
1 'polypeptide(L)'
;MRKDIYNFIRDYWHSWFPKLPSYQAFCRRLNNLVPVFQALAEIWSGMLYAQFEESVQYIIDSCPIILAKQSRSGSAKVAKDFCDKSYNSSRQEYYYGVKLHSLVIRRAGSLPVAETLMLSKASAFDLTAAKMMFLNTPPARRGWLLADKAYCDSEWADTLRTEHGIKIVTPRRQKKGDTLKSG
;
A
#
# COMPACT_ATOMS: atom_id res chain seq x y z
N MET A 1 0.05 14.51 11.47
CA MET A 1 0.14 14.61 9.99
C MET A 1 -0.56 15.85 9.42
N ARG A 2 -1.92 16.03 9.38
CA ARG A 2 -2.54 17.24 8.79
C ARG A 2 -2.08 18.56 9.45
N LYS A 3 -1.93 18.56 10.78
CA LYS A 3 -1.45 19.72 11.53
C LYS A 3 -0.01 20.07 11.20
N ASP A 4 0.82 19.06 10.95
CA ASP A 4 2.23 19.24 10.59
C ASP A 4 2.36 19.84 9.19
N ILE A 5 1.53 19.39 8.23
CA ILE A 5 1.46 19.96 6.88
C ILE A 5 1.01 21.44 6.96
N TYR A 6 -0.04 21.73 7.73
CA TYR A 6 -0.54 23.09 7.90
C TYR A 6 0.53 24.00 8.51
N ASN A 7 1.23 23.55 9.58
CA ASN A 7 2.30 24.31 10.20
C ASN A 7 3.46 24.51 9.22
N PHE A 8 3.84 23.46 8.47
CA PHE A 8 4.92 23.54 7.49
C PHE A 8 4.60 24.61 6.40
N ILE A 9 3.38 24.62 5.88
CA ILE A 9 2.95 25.63 4.90
C ILE A 9 3.00 27.04 5.51
N ARG A 10 2.52 27.21 6.74
CA ARG A 10 2.55 28.48 7.46
C ARG A 10 3.98 28.98 7.69
N ASP A 11 4.89 28.09 8.08
CA ASP A 11 6.22 28.46 8.56
C ASP A 11 7.23 28.62 7.41
N TYR A 12 7.07 27.86 6.31
CA TYR A 12 8.04 27.84 5.21
C TYR A 12 7.50 28.35 3.87
N TRP A 13 6.18 28.31 3.65
CA TRP A 13 5.58 28.67 2.37
C TRP A 13 4.60 29.83 2.47
N HIS A 14 4.78 30.69 3.48
CA HIS A 14 3.91 31.86 3.69
C HIS A 14 3.88 32.80 2.49
N SER A 15 4.99 32.96 1.77
CA SER A 15 5.07 33.80 0.57
C SER A 15 4.18 33.29 -0.57
N TRP A 16 3.98 31.99 -0.68
CA TRP A 16 3.10 31.36 -1.67
C TRP A 16 1.63 31.36 -1.22
N PHE A 17 1.40 31.36 0.10
CA PHE A 17 0.08 31.31 0.72
C PHE A 17 -0.09 32.43 1.76
N PRO A 18 -0.05 33.71 1.34
CA PRO A 18 -0.04 34.85 2.27
C PRO A 18 -1.31 34.95 3.12
N LYS A 19 -2.41 34.35 2.66
CA LYS A 19 -3.70 34.30 3.38
C LYS A 19 -4.07 32.83 3.67
N LEU A 20 -3.28 32.18 4.52
CA LEU A 20 -3.61 30.82 4.95
C LEU A 20 -4.90 30.84 5.78
N PRO A 21 -5.89 29.98 5.46
CA PRO A 21 -7.13 29.90 6.24
C PRO A 21 -6.87 29.32 7.64
N SER A 22 -7.86 29.39 8.54
CA SER A 22 -7.75 28.70 9.82
C SER A 22 -7.53 27.19 9.62
N TYR A 23 -6.89 26.50 10.58
CA TYR A 23 -6.63 25.06 10.49
C TYR A 23 -7.90 24.23 10.22
N GLN A 24 -9.03 24.61 10.84
CA GLN A 24 -10.32 23.95 10.62
C GLN A 24 -10.82 24.12 9.19
N ALA A 25 -10.75 25.34 8.64
CA ALA A 25 -11.11 25.62 7.27
C ALA A 25 -10.17 24.91 6.27
N PHE A 26 -8.88 24.85 6.57
CA PHE A 26 -7.89 24.08 5.80
C PHE A 26 -8.27 22.59 5.75
N CYS A 27 -8.55 21.95 6.90
CA CYS A 27 -8.97 20.56 6.95
C CYS A 27 -10.25 20.28 6.18
N ARG A 28 -11.24 21.18 6.27
CA ARG A 28 -12.50 21.07 5.52
C ARG A 28 -12.25 21.14 4.01
N ARG A 29 -11.42 22.10 3.56
CA ARG A 29 -11.06 22.21 2.14
C ARG A 29 -10.32 20.97 1.64
N LEU A 30 -9.36 20.41 2.41
CA LEU A 30 -8.69 19.17 2.04
C LEU A 30 -9.68 18.00 1.88
N ASN A 31 -10.67 17.88 2.77
CA ASN A 31 -11.69 16.85 2.63
C ASN A 31 -12.52 17.02 1.35
N ASN A 32 -12.89 18.26 1.02
CA ASN A 32 -13.65 18.54 -0.21
C ASN A 32 -12.83 18.29 -1.49
N LEU A 33 -11.51 18.31 -1.39
CA LEU A 33 -10.59 18.07 -2.52
C LEU A 33 -10.25 16.58 -2.72
N VAL A 34 -10.75 15.68 -1.88
CA VAL A 34 -10.48 14.22 -2.03
C VAL A 34 -10.77 13.70 -3.45
N PRO A 35 -11.93 14.01 -4.10
CA PRO A 35 -12.18 13.56 -5.47
C PRO A 35 -11.18 14.14 -6.48
N VAL A 36 -10.71 15.37 -6.27
CA VAL A 36 -9.71 16.03 -7.13
C VAL A 36 -8.37 15.32 -7.02
N PHE A 37 -7.94 14.98 -5.80
CA PHE A 37 -6.69 14.23 -5.61
C PHE A 37 -6.76 12.84 -6.24
N GLN A 38 -7.91 12.18 -6.16
CA GLN A 38 -8.12 10.89 -6.83
C GLN A 38 -7.98 11.03 -8.35
N ALA A 39 -8.67 12.00 -8.97
CA ALA A 39 -8.58 12.24 -10.41
C ALA A 39 -7.16 12.59 -10.86
N LEU A 40 -6.44 13.40 -10.08
CA LEU A 40 -5.02 13.72 -10.36
C LEU A 40 -4.13 12.48 -10.28
N ALA A 41 -4.33 11.62 -9.28
CA ALA A 41 -3.58 10.38 -9.14
C ALA A 41 -3.82 9.44 -10.35
N GLU A 42 -5.05 9.33 -10.82
CA GLU A 42 -5.42 8.55 -12.00
C GLU A 42 -4.76 9.09 -13.29
N ILE A 43 -4.81 10.42 -13.49
CA ILE A 43 -4.18 11.08 -14.65
C ILE A 43 -2.65 10.86 -14.63
N TRP A 44 -1.99 11.09 -13.50
CA TRP A 44 -0.55 10.93 -13.38
C TRP A 44 -0.13 9.47 -13.52
N SER A 45 -0.89 8.55 -12.94
CA SER A 45 -0.63 7.11 -13.13
C SER A 45 -0.73 6.75 -14.61
N GLY A 46 -1.78 7.20 -15.31
CA GLY A 46 -1.95 6.97 -16.74
C GLY A 46 -0.78 7.49 -17.60
N MET A 47 -0.29 8.71 -17.31
CA MET A 47 0.87 9.29 -17.99
C MET A 47 2.15 8.50 -17.75
N LEU A 48 2.35 8.02 -16.52
CA LEU A 48 3.51 7.22 -16.16
C LEU A 48 3.44 5.82 -16.76
N TYR A 49 2.25 5.21 -16.79
CA TYR A 49 2.06 3.87 -17.36
C TYR A 49 2.34 3.80 -18.85
N ALA A 50 2.09 4.87 -19.60
CA ALA A 50 2.40 4.92 -21.02
C ALA A 50 3.91 4.76 -21.33
N GLN A 51 4.78 4.97 -20.33
CA GLN A 51 6.24 4.86 -20.46
C GLN A 51 6.79 3.46 -20.16
N PHE A 52 5.94 2.52 -19.69
CA PHE A 52 6.39 1.17 -19.36
C PHE A 52 6.29 0.23 -20.56
N GLU A 53 7.24 -0.69 -20.63
CA GLU A 53 7.26 -1.81 -21.58
C GLU A 53 6.10 -2.79 -21.31
N GLU A 54 5.88 -3.73 -22.22
CA GLU A 54 4.86 -4.79 -22.09
C GLU A 54 5.15 -5.73 -20.90
N SER A 55 6.43 -5.91 -20.54
CA SER A 55 6.86 -6.73 -19.41
C SER A 55 7.49 -5.87 -18.33
N VAL A 56 6.99 -5.99 -17.11
CA VAL A 56 7.40 -5.17 -15.97
C VAL A 56 7.77 -6.01 -14.76
N GLN A 57 8.44 -5.38 -13.80
CA GLN A 57 8.68 -5.95 -12.47
C GLN A 57 7.73 -5.29 -11.47
N TYR A 58 6.81 -6.09 -10.97
CA TYR A 58 5.92 -5.71 -9.88
C TYR A 58 6.56 -5.97 -8.52
N ILE A 59 6.18 -5.19 -7.54
CA ILE A 59 6.45 -5.43 -6.12
C ILE A 59 5.11 -5.33 -5.40
N ILE A 60 4.80 -6.32 -4.57
CA ILE A 60 3.64 -6.28 -3.69
C ILE A 60 4.08 -6.28 -2.24
N ASP A 61 3.52 -5.38 -1.46
CA ASP A 61 3.74 -5.32 -0.02
C ASP A 61 2.54 -4.71 0.70
N SER A 62 2.50 -4.87 2.01
CA SER A 62 1.48 -4.29 2.86
C SER A 62 2.09 -3.48 4.00
N CYS A 63 1.46 -2.36 4.34
CA CYS A 63 1.87 -1.59 5.50
C CYS A 63 0.68 -1.21 6.40
N PRO A 64 0.88 -1.22 7.73
CA PRO A 64 -0.17 -0.83 8.67
C PRO A 64 -0.38 0.68 8.68
N ILE A 65 -1.64 1.11 8.58
CA ILE A 65 -2.08 2.47 8.86
C ILE A 65 -2.68 2.50 10.25
N ILE A 66 -1.91 2.99 11.21
CA ILE A 66 -2.25 2.97 12.63
C ILE A 66 -3.15 4.15 12.96
N LEU A 67 -4.39 3.88 13.39
CA LEU A 67 -5.33 4.87 13.91
C LEU A 67 -5.26 5.01 15.43
N ALA A 68 -5.01 3.90 16.14
CA ALA A 68 -4.74 3.92 17.57
C ALA A 68 -3.66 2.92 17.95
N LYS A 69 -2.72 3.38 18.78
CA LYS A 69 -1.61 2.56 19.27
C LYS A 69 -2.03 1.74 20.50
N GLN A 70 -1.22 0.75 20.80
CA GLN A 70 -1.27 -0.26 21.87
C GLN A 70 -2.26 -0.02 23.03
N SER A 71 -2.06 0.99 23.86
CA SER A 71 -2.91 1.28 25.02
C SER A 71 -4.35 1.66 24.65
N ARG A 72 -4.58 2.25 23.47
CA ARG A 72 -5.88 2.67 22.98
C ARG A 72 -6.49 1.73 21.94
N SER A 73 -5.76 0.71 21.50
CA SER A 73 -6.22 -0.19 20.43
C SER A 73 -7.45 -1.01 20.84
N GLY A 74 -7.61 -1.33 22.13
CA GLY A 74 -8.76 -2.09 22.64
C GLY A 74 -10.04 -1.28 22.77
N SER A 75 -9.93 0.05 22.98
CA SER A 75 -11.08 0.96 23.15
C SER A 75 -11.39 1.80 21.91
N ALA A 76 -10.61 1.66 20.86
CA ALA A 76 -10.79 2.42 19.63
C ALA A 76 -12.10 2.05 18.94
N LYS A 77 -12.87 3.09 18.54
CA LYS A 77 -14.19 2.94 17.92
C LYS A 77 -14.29 3.63 16.54
N VAL A 78 -13.21 4.23 16.08
CA VAL A 78 -13.19 4.96 14.81
C VAL A 78 -13.30 3.97 13.65
N ALA A 79 -14.24 4.20 12.73
CA ALA A 79 -14.44 3.40 11.53
C ALA A 79 -14.51 1.87 11.80
N LYS A 80 -15.32 1.46 12.76
CA LYS A 80 -15.44 0.06 13.23
C LYS A 80 -15.77 -0.93 12.12
N ASP A 81 -16.52 -0.51 11.12
CA ASP A 81 -16.94 -1.37 10.01
C ASP A 81 -15.76 -1.75 9.11
N PHE A 82 -14.72 -0.92 9.13
CA PHE A 82 -13.56 -1.04 8.23
C PHE A 82 -12.23 -1.27 8.95
N CYS A 83 -12.13 -0.92 10.24
CA CYS A 83 -10.92 -1.02 11.03
C CYS A 83 -11.04 -2.09 12.12
N ASP A 84 -9.94 -2.74 12.42
CA ASP A 84 -9.86 -3.68 13.53
C ASP A 84 -8.48 -3.69 14.21
N LYS A 85 -8.30 -4.57 15.18
CA LYS A 85 -7.06 -4.72 15.95
C LYS A 85 -6.19 -5.79 15.30
N SER A 86 -4.90 -5.49 15.16
CA SER A 86 -3.88 -6.43 14.69
C SER A 86 -2.57 -6.23 15.42
N TYR A 87 -1.62 -7.13 15.16
CA TYR A 87 -0.27 -7.09 15.71
C TYR A 87 0.74 -6.77 14.61
N ASN A 88 1.58 -5.76 14.86
CA ASN A 88 2.69 -5.42 13.99
C ASN A 88 3.95 -6.12 14.50
N SER A 89 4.38 -7.18 13.82
CA SER A 89 5.56 -7.97 14.20
C SER A 89 6.87 -7.19 14.14
N SER A 90 7.03 -6.28 13.18
CA SER A 90 8.23 -5.46 13.01
C SER A 90 8.42 -4.47 14.16
N ARG A 91 7.34 -3.96 14.73
CA ARG A 91 7.35 -3.03 15.87
C ARG A 91 7.02 -3.68 17.20
N GLN A 92 6.66 -4.97 17.18
CA GLN A 92 6.24 -5.73 18.36
C GLN A 92 5.12 -5.05 19.18
N GLU A 93 4.16 -4.44 18.49
CA GLU A 93 3.07 -3.71 19.12
C GLU A 93 1.71 -4.06 18.53
N TYR A 94 0.67 -4.05 19.38
CA TYR A 94 -0.71 -4.08 18.90
C TYR A 94 -1.13 -2.71 18.43
N TYR A 95 -1.91 -2.67 17.37
CA TYR A 95 -2.49 -1.45 16.83
C TYR A 95 -3.95 -1.68 16.42
N TYR A 96 -4.69 -0.60 16.31
CA TYR A 96 -6.01 -0.56 15.69
C TYR A 96 -5.93 0.30 14.43
N GLY A 97 -6.45 -0.20 13.33
CA GLY A 97 -6.39 0.51 12.07
C GLY A 97 -6.75 -0.34 10.87
N VAL A 98 -6.07 -0.09 9.76
CA VAL A 98 -6.21 -0.80 8.49
C VAL A 98 -4.83 -1.17 7.96
N LYS A 99 -4.78 -2.06 6.97
CA LYS A 99 -3.60 -2.30 6.13
C LYS A 99 -3.79 -1.67 4.76
N LEU A 100 -2.76 -0.99 4.30
CA LEU A 100 -2.62 -0.57 2.91
C LEU A 100 -1.81 -1.65 2.17
N HIS A 101 -2.42 -2.27 1.18
CA HIS A 101 -1.75 -3.15 0.23
C HIS A 101 -1.41 -2.34 -1.01
N SER A 102 -0.19 -2.47 -1.50
CA SER A 102 0.29 -1.76 -2.67
C SER A 102 0.89 -2.71 -3.68
N LEU A 103 0.40 -2.66 -4.91
CA LEU A 103 1.05 -3.23 -6.07
C LEU A 103 1.71 -2.09 -6.82
N VAL A 104 3.03 -2.16 -6.98
CA VAL A 104 3.80 -1.10 -7.61
C VAL A 104 4.66 -1.66 -8.74
N ILE A 105 4.89 -0.86 -9.77
CA ILE A 105 5.85 -1.17 -10.85
C ILE A 105 7.21 -0.61 -10.46
N ARG A 106 8.22 -1.47 -10.47
CA ARG A 106 9.61 -1.08 -10.22
C ARG A 106 10.15 -0.26 -11.39
N ARG A 107 10.89 0.80 -11.08
CA ARG A 107 11.66 1.59 -12.04
C ARG A 107 13.13 1.59 -11.62
N ALA A 108 14.02 1.32 -12.58
CA ALA A 108 15.46 1.42 -12.34
C ALA A 108 15.84 2.88 -12.04
N GLY A 109 16.59 3.11 -10.97
CA GLY A 109 17.07 4.45 -10.59
C GLY A 109 16.00 5.46 -10.19
N SER A 110 14.75 5.04 -9.99
CA SER A 110 13.63 5.92 -9.65
C SER A 110 12.70 5.28 -8.62
N LEU A 111 11.82 6.08 -8.02
CA LEU A 111 10.77 5.56 -7.15
C LEU A 111 9.81 4.67 -7.95
N PRO A 112 9.32 3.57 -7.33
CA PRO A 112 8.29 2.74 -7.92
C PRO A 112 7.01 3.54 -8.18
N VAL A 113 6.24 3.12 -9.17
CA VAL A 113 4.93 3.71 -9.50
C VAL A 113 3.83 2.79 -8.98
N ALA A 114 2.90 3.34 -8.20
CA ALA A 114 1.76 2.58 -7.72
C ALA A 114 0.81 2.25 -8.87
N GLU A 115 0.52 0.97 -9.09
CA GLU A 115 -0.48 0.49 -10.04
C GLU A 115 -1.82 0.30 -9.35
N THR A 116 -1.82 -0.39 -8.22
CA THR A 116 -3.04 -0.63 -7.46
C THR A 116 -2.78 -0.41 -5.97
N LEU A 117 -3.68 0.28 -5.32
CA LEU A 117 -3.70 0.46 -3.88
C LEU A 117 -5.03 -0.06 -3.33
N MET A 118 -4.97 -0.87 -2.28
CA MET A 118 -6.15 -1.40 -1.63
C MET A 118 -6.02 -1.30 -0.11
N LEU A 119 -7.11 -0.93 0.54
CA LEU A 119 -7.20 -0.98 2.00
C LEU A 119 -7.94 -2.23 2.44
N SER A 120 -7.48 -2.86 3.50
CA SER A 120 -8.16 -3.96 4.19
C SER A 120 -8.22 -3.74 5.70
N LYS A 121 -9.00 -4.55 6.39
CA LYS A 121 -8.92 -4.64 7.85
C LYS A 121 -7.49 -4.97 8.28
N ALA A 122 -7.06 -4.46 9.43
CA ALA A 122 -5.69 -4.69 9.92
C ALA A 122 -5.38 -6.18 10.14
N SER A 123 -6.39 -6.98 10.50
CA SER A 123 -6.27 -8.43 10.72
C SER A 123 -6.26 -9.27 9.43
N ALA A 124 -6.57 -8.69 8.27
CA ALA A 124 -6.62 -9.42 7.02
C ALA A 124 -5.26 -10.04 6.66
N PHE A 125 -5.28 -11.28 6.16
CA PHE A 125 -4.08 -11.93 5.66
C PHE A 125 -3.64 -11.29 4.33
N ASP A 126 -2.34 -11.04 4.19
CA ASP A 126 -1.76 -10.35 3.04
C ASP A 126 -2.03 -11.10 1.74
N LEU A 127 -1.92 -12.42 1.74
CA LEU A 127 -2.24 -13.26 0.58
C LEU A 127 -3.71 -13.15 0.15
N THR A 128 -4.64 -13.19 1.12
CA THR A 128 -6.07 -13.07 0.82
C THR A 128 -6.38 -11.69 0.21
N ALA A 129 -5.81 -10.65 0.79
CA ALA A 129 -5.95 -9.29 0.27
C ALA A 129 -5.36 -9.15 -1.14
N ALA A 130 -4.19 -9.76 -1.39
CA ALA A 130 -3.58 -9.77 -2.72
C ALA A 130 -4.47 -10.48 -3.76
N LYS A 131 -4.99 -11.67 -3.44
CA LYS A 131 -5.92 -12.39 -4.33
C LYS A 131 -7.14 -11.54 -4.67
N MET A 132 -7.74 -10.85 -3.70
CA MET A 132 -8.86 -9.93 -3.93
C MET A 132 -8.46 -8.71 -4.76
N MET A 133 -7.27 -8.16 -4.56
CA MET A 133 -6.76 -7.03 -5.33
C MET A 133 -6.61 -7.39 -6.80
N PHE A 134 -6.01 -8.55 -7.10
CA PHE A 134 -5.85 -9.05 -8.47
C PHE A 134 -7.18 -9.41 -9.15
N LEU A 135 -8.15 -9.91 -8.38
CA LEU A 135 -9.49 -10.19 -8.89
C LEU A 135 -10.24 -8.91 -9.29
N ASN A 136 -10.14 -7.87 -8.45
CA ASN A 136 -10.88 -6.62 -8.68
C ASN A 136 -10.20 -5.69 -9.69
N THR A 137 -8.87 -5.70 -9.70
CA THR A 137 -8.05 -4.83 -10.56
C THR A 137 -6.84 -5.65 -11.04
N PRO A 138 -7.04 -6.50 -12.05
CA PRO A 138 -5.95 -7.31 -12.58
C PRO A 138 -4.86 -6.42 -13.17
N PRO A 139 -3.57 -6.77 -12.99
CA PRO A 139 -2.46 -6.04 -13.56
C PRO A 139 -2.55 -5.99 -15.09
N ALA A 140 -2.27 -4.81 -15.65
CA ALA A 140 -2.40 -4.59 -17.10
C ALA A 140 -1.27 -5.22 -17.92
N ARG A 141 -0.15 -5.59 -17.29
CA ARG A 141 1.06 -6.06 -17.96
C ARG A 141 1.54 -7.39 -17.43
N ARG A 142 2.20 -8.14 -18.28
CA ARG A 142 2.91 -9.38 -17.93
C ARG A 142 4.21 -9.05 -17.19
N GLY A 143 4.82 -10.05 -16.53
CA GLY A 143 6.15 -9.88 -15.96
C GLY A 143 6.40 -10.68 -14.69
N TRP A 144 7.12 -10.08 -13.76
CA TRP A 144 7.55 -10.69 -12.53
C TRP A 144 6.90 -9.98 -11.34
N LEU A 145 6.44 -10.74 -10.35
CA LEU A 145 5.92 -10.20 -9.10
C LEU A 145 6.89 -10.56 -7.96
N LEU A 146 7.56 -9.56 -7.43
CA LEU A 146 8.39 -9.71 -6.25
C LEU A 146 7.51 -9.55 -5.00
N ALA A 147 7.53 -10.54 -4.12
CA ALA A 147 6.74 -10.56 -2.91
C ALA A 147 7.51 -11.20 -1.76
N ASP A 148 7.11 -10.92 -0.52
CA ASP A 148 7.68 -11.60 0.63
C ASP A 148 7.12 -13.04 0.77
N LYS A 149 7.61 -13.79 1.77
CA LYS A 149 7.19 -15.18 2.03
C LYS A 149 5.72 -15.33 2.46
N ALA A 150 5.05 -14.26 2.87
CA ALA A 150 3.64 -14.27 3.24
C ALA A 150 2.73 -14.52 2.01
N TYR A 151 3.22 -14.20 0.83
CA TYR A 151 2.52 -14.40 -0.45
C TYR A 151 2.84 -15.74 -1.13
N CYS A 152 3.56 -16.65 -0.45
CA CYS A 152 3.94 -17.96 -1.01
C CYS A 152 2.74 -18.93 -1.01
N ASP A 153 2.16 -19.14 -2.19
CA ASP A 153 1.03 -20.05 -2.44
C ASP A 153 1.16 -20.60 -3.87
N SER A 154 1.19 -21.92 -4.02
CA SER A 154 1.44 -22.56 -5.32
C SER A 154 0.26 -22.43 -6.28
N GLU A 155 -0.96 -22.55 -5.77
CA GLU A 155 -2.18 -22.41 -6.58
C GLU A 155 -2.32 -20.98 -7.14
N TRP A 156 -2.08 -19.99 -6.28
CA TRP A 156 -2.08 -18.60 -6.71
C TRP A 156 -0.94 -18.30 -7.70
N ALA A 157 0.23 -18.86 -7.50
CA ALA A 157 1.35 -18.74 -8.45
C ALA A 157 1.01 -19.28 -9.83
N ASP A 158 0.31 -20.41 -9.90
CA ASP A 158 -0.15 -21.01 -11.14
C ASP A 158 -1.25 -20.14 -11.81
N THR A 159 -2.20 -19.62 -11.04
CA THR A 159 -3.22 -18.66 -11.51
C THR A 159 -2.57 -17.41 -12.10
N LEU A 160 -1.63 -16.79 -11.37
CA LEU A 160 -0.92 -15.61 -11.85
C LEU A 160 -0.19 -15.86 -13.18
N ARG A 161 0.43 -17.03 -13.32
CA ARG A 161 1.14 -17.40 -14.52
C ARG A 161 0.20 -17.63 -15.71
N THR A 162 -0.90 -18.34 -15.49
CA THR A 162 -1.82 -18.76 -16.56
C THR A 162 -2.75 -17.65 -17.00
N GLU A 163 -3.31 -16.88 -16.07
CA GLU A 163 -4.32 -15.86 -16.35
C GLU A 163 -3.71 -14.48 -16.63
N HIS A 164 -2.61 -14.13 -15.94
CA HIS A 164 -2.01 -12.80 -16.03
C HIS A 164 -0.63 -12.76 -16.70
N GLY A 165 -0.03 -13.93 -16.96
CA GLY A 165 1.34 -14.00 -17.50
C GLY A 165 2.39 -13.46 -16.51
N ILE A 166 2.11 -13.55 -15.21
CA ILE A 166 2.96 -13.03 -14.14
C ILE A 166 3.63 -14.18 -13.40
N LYS A 167 4.96 -14.12 -13.29
CA LYS A 167 5.73 -15.09 -12.50
C LYS A 167 6.04 -14.50 -11.12
N ILE A 168 5.48 -15.09 -10.07
CA ILE A 168 5.78 -14.67 -8.70
C ILE A 168 7.15 -15.19 -8.24
N VAL A 169 7.87 -14.33 -7.54
CA VAL A 169 9.17 -14.63 -6.91
C VAL A 169 9.06 -14.28 -5.42
N THR A 170 9.12 -15.31 -4.59
CA THR A 170 9.12 -15.18 -3.13
C THR A 170 10.36 -15.83 -2.54
N PRO A 171 10.86 -15.36 -1.39
CA PRO A 171 11.91 -16.04 -0.67
C PRO A 171 11.46 -17.45 -0.28
N ARG A 172 12.36 -18.45 -0.40
CA ARG A 172 12.07 -19.82 0.00
C ARG A 172 11.73 -19.88 1.50
N ARG A 173 10.62 -20.54 1.85
CA ARG A 173 10.33 -20.85 3.25
C ARG A 173 11.35 -21.89 3.74
N GLN A 174 12.19 -21.53 4.70
CA GLN A 174 13.04 -22.50 5.39
C GLN A 174 12.16 -23.43 6.22
N LYS A 175 12.23 -24.73 5.95
CA LYS A 175 11.67 -25.76 6.82
C LYS A 175 12.63 -25.98 8.00
N LYS A 176 12.08 -26.26 9.19
CA LYS A 176 12.87 -26.62 10.37
C LYS A 176 13.75 -27.85 10.02
N GLY A 177 15.07 -27.67 9.90
CA GLY A 177 16.00 -28.70 9.45
C GLY A 177 16.70 -28.45 8.10
N ASP A 178 16.31 -27.43 7.34
CA ASP A 178 17.03 -27.05 6.12
C ASP A 178 18.39 -26.42 6.50
N THR A 179 19.49 -27.13 6.25
CA THR A 179 20.83 -26.55 6.26
C THR A 179 21.03 -25.72 5.01
N LEU A 180 21.38 -24.43 5.19
CA LEU A 180 21.80 -23.55 4.10
C LEU A 180 23.01 -24.19 3.41
N LYS A 181 22.85 -24.69 2.19
CA LYS A 181 23.98 -24.91 1.31
C LYS A 181 24.43 -23.53 0.83
N SER A 182 25.54 -23.04 1.42
CA SER A 182 26.28 -21.92 0.89
C SER A 182 26.80 -22.29 -0.50
N GLY A 183 26.25 -21.66 -1.53
CA GLY A 183 26.77 -21.69 -2.88
C GLY A 183 27.43 -20.35 -3.15
#